data_07aed3d2b983f708a0bd47bf21390ca8
#
_entry.id   07aed3d2b983f708a0bd47bf21390ca8
#
_cell.length_a   1.000
_cell.length_b   1.000
_cell.length_c   1.000
_cell.angle_alpha   90.00
_cell.angle_beta   90.00
_cell.angle_gamma   90.00
#
_symmetry.space_group_name_H-M   'P 1'
#
loop_
_entity.id
_entity.type
_entity.pdbx_description
1 polymer ?
#
loop_
_entity_poly.entity_id
_entity_poly.type
_entity_poly.pdbx_seq_one_letter_code
_entity_poly.pdbx_strand_id
1 'polypeptide(L)'
;MQDSIHDLPLHYGYTENLNETKKPGCYVIDVNTTGALPLNSPTTYNVAMCIVFGYHSFPCQLYLVAPPLSPDKYIRWFLGGTWSSWIKF
;
A
#
# COMPACT_ATOMS: atom_id res chain seq x y z
N MET A 1 26.31 0.87 17.84
CA MET A 1 25.55 -0.30 17.47
C MET A 1 24.43 0.06 16.50
N GLN A 2 24.26 -0.75 15.54
CA GLN A 2 23.23 -0.56 14.56
C GLN A 2 21.85 -0.70 15.18
N ASP A 3 20.97 0.23 14.88
CA ASP A 3 19.60 0.12 15.28
C ASP A 3 18.94 -0.91 14.36
N SER A 4 18.35 -1.96 14.94
CA SER A 4 17.75 -3.03 14.17
C SER A 4 16.57 -2.54 13.31
N ILE A 5 15.93 -1.44 13.70
CA ILE A 5 14.86 -0.85 12.90
C ILE A 5 15.39 -0.39 11.55
N HIS A 6 16.60 0.13 11.53
CA HIS A 6 17.22 0.59 10.28
C HIS A 6 17.62 -0.57 9.37
N ASP A 7 17.66 -1.78 9.91
CA ASP A 7 18.05 -2.96 9.15
C ASP A 7 16.85 -3.73 8.60
N LEU A 8 15.62 -3.32 8.91
CA LEU A 8 14.45 -4.01 8.42
C LEU A 8 14.39 -3.89 6.89
N PRO A 9 14.16 -5.01 6.20
CA PRO A 9 14.12 -5.00 4.73
C PRO A 9 12.79 -4.47 4.23
N LEU A 10 12.51 -3.20 4.45
CA LEU A 10 11.30 -2.57 3.97
C LEU A 10 11.48 -2.11 2.55
N HIS A 11 10.53 -2.44 1.70
CA HIS A 11 10.49 -1.93 0.35
C HIS A 11 10.04 -0.46 0.36
N TYR A 12 10.58 0.30 -0.57
CA TYR A 12 10.15 1.69 -0.75
C TYR A 12 10.20 2.01 -2.23
N GLY A 13 9.06 2.32 -2.84
CA GLY A 13 9.01 2.58 -4.27
C GLY A 13 7.61 2.49 -4.83
N TYR A 14 7.53 2.19 -6.11
CA TYR A 14 6.26 2.13 -6.83
C TYR A 14 5.78 0.69 -6.99
N THR A 15 4.51 0.53 -7.33
CA THR A 15 3.93 -0.76 -7.66
C THR A 15 2.94 -0.57 -8.80
N GLU A 16 2.75 -1.62 -9.59
CA GLU A 16 1.82 -1.60 -10.72
C GLU A 16 0.50 -2.30 -10.42
N ASN A 17 0.48 -3.15 -9.40
CA ASN A 17 -0.70 -3.92 -9.06
C ASN A 17 -0.72 -4.21 -7.56
N LEU A 18 -1.68 -3.64 -6.87
CA LEU A 18 -1.76 -3.81 -5.42
C LEU A 18 -2.09 -5.25 -5.01
N ASN A 19 -2.72 -6.03 -5.90
CA ASN A 19 -2.97 -7.44 -5.59
C ASN A 19 -1.67 -8.26 -5.54
N GLU A 20 -0.62 -7.80 -6.18
CA GLU A 20 0.69 -8.44 -6.16
C GLU A 20 1.64 -7.85 -5.13
N THR A 21 1.20 -6.83 -4.39
CA THR A 21 2.04 -6.04 -3.49
C THR A 21 1.90 -6.60 -2.08
N LYS A 22 2.68 -7.63 -1.77
CA LYS A 22 2.58 -8.35 -0.50
C LYS A 22 3.82 -8.21 0.38
N LYS A 23 4.92 -7.73 -0.18
CA LYS A 23 6.15 -7.54 0.59
C LYS A 23 6.00 -6.32 1.48
N PRO A 24 6.39 -6.42 2.76
CA PRO A 24 6.32 -5.27 3.66
C PRO A 24 7.08 -4.07 3.13
N GLY A 25 6.48 -2.91 3.28
CA GLY A 25 7.11 -1.68 2.81
C GLY A 25 6.12 -0.58 2.57
N CYS A 26 6.63 0.49 2.02
CA CYS A 26 5.86 1.70 1.71
C CYS A 26 5.88 1.90 0.20
N TYR A 27 4.70 1.90 -0.41
CA TYR A 27 4.57 1.99 -1.86
C TYR A 27 3.90 3.30 -2.22
N VAL A 28 4.56 4.08 -3.05
CA VAL A 28 4.11 5.42 -3.41
C VAL A 28 3.18 5.33 -4.60
N ILE A 29 2.03 5.97 -4.51
CA ILE A 29 1.13 6.16 -5.62
C ILE A 29 1.26 7.62 -6.06
N ASP A 30 1.77 7.83 -7.26
CA ASP A 30 1.99 9.18 -7.80
C ASP A 30 1.80 9.11 -9.31
N VAL A 31 0.56 9.31 -9.74
CA VAL A 31 0.19 9.19 -11.14
C VAL A 31 0.93 10.20 -12.01
N ASN A 32 1.28 11.36 -11.45
CA ASN A 32 2.03 12.36 -12.22
C ASN A 32 3.43 11.86 -12.60
N THR A 33 4.00 10.97 -11.80
CA THR A 33 5.31 10.38 -12.06
C THR A 33 5.22 9.09 -12.86
N THR A 34 4.30 8.19 -12.47
CA THR A 34 4.25 6.85 -13.05
C THR A 34 3.35 6.78 -14.28
N GLY A 35 2.44 7.72 -14.46
CA GLY A 35 1.53 7.76 -15.61
C GLY A 35 0.23 6.99 -15.42
N ALA A 36 0.09 6.19 -14.38
CA ALA A 36 -1.12 5.40 -14.16
C ALA A 36 -1.27 5.00 -12.70
N LEU A 37 -2.52 4.81 -12.28
CA LEU A 37 -2.80 4.22 -10.98
C LEU A 37 -2.43 2.74 -11.00
N PRO A 38 -1.95 2.20 -9.88
CA PRO A 38 -1.80 0.75 -9.76
C PRO A 38 -3.16 0.07 -9.93
N LEU A 39 -3.13 -1.11 -10.53
CA LEU A 39 -4.34 -1.94 -10.59
C LEU A 39 -4.82 -2.26 -9.17
N ASN A 40 -6.13 -2.33 -9.00
CA ASN A 40 -6.78 -2.68 -7.74
C ASN A 40 -6.63 -1.62 -6.66
N SER A 41 -6.41 -0.38 -7.03
CA SER A 41 -6.47 0.75 -6.11
C SER A 41 -7.91 0.98 -5.66
N PRO A 42 -8.12 1.40 -4.39
CA PRO A 42 -9.48 1.61 -3.88
C PRO A 42 -10.13 2.89 -4.41
N THR A 43 -9.35 3.78 -4.99
CA THR A 43 -9.83 5.09 -5.40
C THR A 43 -8.98 5.60 -6.57
N THR A 44 -9.42 6.70 -7.18
CA THR A 44 -8.75 7.26 -8.35
C THR A 44 -7.93 8.51 -8.06
N TYR A 45 -7.75 8.88 -6.81
CA TYR A 45 -6.90 10.02 -6.48
C TYR A 45 -5.46 9.78 -6.91
N ASN A 46 -4.81 10.84 -7.36
CA ASN A 46 -3.51 10.74 -8.03
C ASN A 46 -2.33 10.54 -7.10
N VAL A 47 -2.46 10.88 -5.83
CA VAL A 47 -1.36 10.79 -4.88
C VAL A 47 -1.83 10.11 -3.61
N ALA A 48 -1.12 9.05 -3.24
CA ALA A 48 -1.43 8.27 -2.06
C ALA A 48 -0.19 7.47 -1.66
N MET A 49 -0.32 6.76 -0.57
CA MET A 49 0.72 5.86 -0.10
C MET A 49 0.07 4.58 0.38
N CYS A 50 0.63 3.45 -0.03
CA CYS A 50 0.16 2.15 0.42
C CYS A 50 1.22 1.51 1.28
N ILE A 51 0.87 1.23 2.54
CA ILE A 51 1.76 0.60 3.49
C ILE A 51 1.37 -0.87 3.61
N VAL A 52 2.31 -1.76 3.34
CA VAL A 52 2.11 -3.20 3.48
C VAL A 52 2.79 -3.65 4.76
N PHE A 53 2.04 -4.31 5.62
CA PHE A 53 2.54 -4.78 6.91
C PHE A 53 1.79 -6.05 7.32
N GLY A 54 2.13 -6.57 8.49
CA GLY A 54 1.48 -7.75 9.01
C GLY A 54 2.32 -9.00 8.80
N TYR A 55 1.67 -10.15 8.95
CA TYR A 55 2.35 -11.43 8.85
C TYR A 55 2.52 -11.82 7.39
N HIS A 56 3.62 -12.50 7.05
CA HIS A 56 3.93 -12.83 5.66
C HIS A 56 2.84 -13.67 4.98
N SER A 57 2.12 -14.50 5.74
CA SER A 57 1.06 -15.35 5.18
C SER A 57 -0.27 -14.61 5.03
N PHE A 58 -0.45 -13.51 5.75
CA PHE A 58 -1.64 -12.66 5.61
C PHE A 58 -1.25 -11.21 5.76
N PRO A 59 -0.65 -10.65 4.71
CA PRO A 59 -0.29 -9.22 4.71
C PRO A 59 -1.52 -8.34 4.73
N CYS A 60 -1.32 -7.14 5.24
CA CYS A 60 -2.35 -6.12 5.34
C CYS A 60 -1.89 -4.91 4.53
N GLN A 61 -2.81 -4.26 3.84
CA GLN A 61 -2.53 -3.03 3.12
C GLN A 61 -3.31 -1.88 3.71
N LEU A 62 -2.62 -0.80 4.02
CA LEU A 62 -3.22 0.45 4.47
C LEU A 62 -2.97 1.50 3.38
N TYR A 63 -4.05 2.02 2.79
CA TYR A 63 -3.98 2.94 1.68
C TYR A 63 -4.41 4.32 2.15
N LEU A 64 -3.49 5.28 2.11
CA LEU A 64 -3.70 6.63 2.61
C LEU A 64 -3.66 7.61 1.45
N VAL A 65 -4.79 8.25 1.16
CA VAL A 65 -4.82 9.31 0.15
C VAL A 65 -4.16 10.55 0.75
N ALA A 66 -3.43 11.31 -0.07
CA ALA A 66 -2.79 12.54 0.38
C ALA A 66 -3.87 13.52 0.89
N PRO A 67 -3.77 13.98 2.15
CA PRO A 67 -4.84 14.79 2.75
C PRO A 67 -5.31 16.01 1.95
N PRO A 68 -4.44 16.74 1.23
CA PRO A 68 -4.94 17.84 0.39
C PRO A 68 -5.93 17.40 -0.67
N LEU A 69 -5.90 16.14 -1.10
CA LEU A 69 -6.82 15.60 -2.09
C LEU A 69 -8.06 15.03 -1.45
N SER A 70 -7.89 14.26 -0.35
CA SER A 70 -8.99 13.61 0.33
C SER A 70 -8.51 13.10 1.69
N PRO A 71 -9.38 13.09 2.71
CA PRO A 71 -9.04 12.46 3.99
C PRO A 71 -9.26 10.95 3.98
N ASP A 72 -9.59 10.36 2.85
CA ASP A 72 -9.99 8.95 2.78
C ASP A 72 -8.82 8.02 3.07
N LYS A 73 -9.11 6.98 3.85
CA LYS A 73 -8.18 5.91 4.19
C LYS A 73 -8.88 4.59 3.97
N TYR A 74 -8.12 3.60 3.53
CA TYR A 74 -8.66 2.28 3.21
C TYR A 74 -7.74 1.20 3.77
N ILE A 75 -8.32 0.08 4.15
CA ILE A 75 -7.55 -1.07 4.64
C ILE A 75 -8.12 -2.34 4.04
N ARG A 76 -7.26 -3.32 3.80
CA ARG A 76 -7.69 -4.66 3.42
C ARG A 76 -6.63 -5.67 3.84
N TRP A 77 -7.03 -6.95 3.90
CA TRP A 77 -6.17 -8.04 4.31
C TRP A 77 -6.18 -9.15 3.27
N PHE A 78 -5.04 -9.80 3.12
CA PHE A 78 -4.92 -11.01 2.32
C PHE A 78 -5.06 -12.20 3.24
N LEU A 79 -6.11 -13.00 3.05
CA LEU A 79 -6.40 -14.11 3.95
C LEU A 79 -7.03 -15.22 3.15
N GLY A 80 -6.55 -16.45 3.35
CA GLY A 80 -7.10 -17.61 2.66
C GLY A 80 -6.88 -17.58 1.15
N GLY A 81 -5.81 -16.92 0.70
CA GLY A 81 -5.47 -16.87 -0.73
C GLY A 81 -6.13 -15.75 -1.51
N THR A 82 -6.89 -14.88 -0.86
CA THR A 82 -7.55 -13.77 -1.54
C THR A 82 -7.49 -12.49 -0.72
N TRP A 83 -7.58 -11.35 -1.40
CA TRP A 83 -7.71 -10.07 -0.74
C TRP A 83 -9.16 -9.84 -0.33
N SER A 84 -9.37 -9.29 0.86
CA SER A 84 -10.68 -8.78 1.24
C SER A 84 -10.99 -7.54 0.38
N SER A 85 -12.26 -7.12 0.40
CA SER A 85 -12.60 -5.83 -0.16
C SER A 85 -11.90 -4.71 0.62
N TRP A 86 -11.66 -3.59 -0.06
CA TRP A 86 -11.17 -2.40 0.62
C TRP A 86 -12.23 -1.88 1.58
N ILE A 87 -11.82 -1.56 2.78
CA ILE A 87 -12.70 -0.97 3.81
C ILE A 87 -12.24 0.46 4.02
N LYS A 88 -13.12 1.41 3.74
CA LYS A 88 -12.85 2.83 3.95
C LYS A 88 -13.11 3.20 5.41
N PHE A 89 -12.24 4.03 5.96
CA PHE A 89 -12.43 4.50 7.34
C PHE A 89 -11.90 5.90 7.56
#